data_a3b96a1573426bcb0236d929b86e353e
#
_entry.id   a3b96a1573426bcb0236d929b86e353e
#
_cell.length_a   1.000
_cell.length_b   1.000
_cell.length_c   1.000
_cell.angle_alpha   90.00
_cell.angle_beta   90.00
_cell.angle_gamma   90.00
#
_symmetry.space_group_name_H-M   'P 1'
#
loop_
_entity.id
_entity.type
_entity.pdbx_description
1 polymer ?
#
loop_
_entity_poly.entity_id
_entity_poly.type
_entity_poly.pdbx_seq_one_letter_code
_entity_poly.pdbx_strand_id
1 'polypeptide(L)'
;MLTGPTPKQSKGTTKSKKEDDEKIELSYQQKLKLHYEAEEAKALFSAATREKTTYYTSLINAVALPLTILKPNKPCDLALSLSIPLHAHVGMTHVIEDYVPDPKLRWLFKKMLLGTSAASLVCSVHFCHKNIGFGRAIRRFWEI
;
A
#
# COMPACT_ATOMS: atom_id res chain seq x y z
N MET A 1 12.87 82.38 9.87
CA MET A 1 12.19 81.50 8.90
C MET A 1 13.15 80.42 8.51
N LEU A 2 13.02 79.19 9.06
CA LEU A 2 13.86 78.06 8.76
C LEU A 2 12.99 77.00 8.10
N THR A 3 13.13 76.84 6.78
CA THR A 3 12.46 75.79 6.00
C THR A 3 13.34 74.54 6.05
N GLY A 4 12.89 73.52 6.81
CA GLY A 4 13.54 72.23 6.84
C GLY A 4 13.22 71.39 5.59
N PRO A 5 14.13 70.51 5.14
CA PRO A 5 13.93 69.69 3.96
C PRO A 5 12.95 68.56 4.23
N THR A 6 11.95 68.40 3.35
CA THR A 6 10.98 67.29 3.32
C THR A 6 11.68 65.95 3.03
N PRO A 7 11.39 64.86 3.73
CA PRO A 7 11.96 63.55 3.42
C PRO A 7 11.35 62.98 2.13
N LYS A 8 12.20 62.69 1.14
CA LYS A 8 11.83 61.95 -0.07
C LYS A 8 11.42 60.49 0.32
N GLN A 9 10.16 60.21 0.25
CA GLN A 9 9.64 58.86 0.37
C GLN A 9 10.19 57.97 -0.74
N SER A 10 10.95 56.96 -0.35
CA SER A 10 11.50 55.92 -1.23
C SER A 10 10.37 55.01 -1.73
N LYS A 11 9.84 55.27 -2.92
CA LYS A 11 8.82 54.42 -3.60
C LYS A 11 9.42 53.18 -4.27
N GLY A 12 10.72 52.90 -4.15
CA GLY A 12 11.41 51.83 -4.84
C GLY A 12 11.37 50.45 -4.12
N THR A 13 11.30 50.43 -2.79
CA THR A 13 11.49 49.22 -1.98
C THR A 13 10.26 48.31 -1.90
N THR A 14 9.07 48.87 -2.09
CA THR A 14 7.79 48.11 -2.00
C THR A 14 7.48 47.30 -3.26
N LYS A 15 8.01 47.68 -4.41
CA LYS A 15 7.75 47.01 -5.68
C LYS A 15 8.61 45.75 -5.85
N SER A 16 9.89 45.84 -5.48
CA SER A 16 10.81 44.70 -5.46
C SER A 16 10.36 43.57 -4.49
N LYS A 17 9.93 43.96 -3.31
CA LYS A 17 9.46 42.96 -2.32
C LYS A 17 8.22 42.22 -2.78
N LYS A 18 7.27 42.87 -3.46
CA LYS A 18 6.07 42.20 -4.03
C LYS A 18 6.42 41.25 -5.15
N GLU A 19 7.37 41.56 -6.02
CA GLU A 19 7.83 40.70 -7.11
C GLU A 19 8.57 39.44 -6.56
N ASP A 20 9.33 39.61 -5.48
CA ASP A 20 10.02 38.49 -4.83
C ASP A 20 9.03 37.57 -4.08
N ASP A 21 8.04 38.13 -3.38
CA ASP A 21 6.97 37.38 -2.72
C ASP A 21 6.11 36.61 -3.73
N GLU A 22 5.78 37.19 -4.87
CA GLU A 22 5.03 36.54 -5.97
C GLU A 22 5.81 35.39 -6.63
N LYS A 23 7.12 35.53 -6.81
CA LYS A 23 7.98 34.46 -7.32
C LYS A 23 8.12 33.30 -6.33
N ILE A 24 8.18 33.60 -5.04
CA ILE A 24 8.22 32.57 -3.98
C ILE A 24 6.91 31.79 -3.96
N GLU A 25 5.78 32.47 -4.05
CA GLU A 25 4.45 31.86 -4.08
C GLU A 25 4.26 30.97 -5.31
N LEU A 26 4.64 31.42 -6.50
CA LEU A 26 4.63 30.65 -7.75
C LEU A 26 5.51 29.39 -7.64
N SER A 27 6.70 29.52 -7.07
CA SER A 27 7.61 28.39 -6.84
C SER A 27 7.02 27.37 -5.84
N TYR A 28 6.34 27.85 -4.80
CA TYR A 28 5.67 26.97 -3.81
C TYR A 28 4.50 26.20 -4.45
N GLN A 29 3.64 26.88 -5.21
CA GLN A 29 2.52 26.26 -5.91
C GLN A 29 2.98 25.21 -6.93
N GLN A 30 4.08 25.49 -7.63
CA GLN A 30 4.66 24.53 -8.56
C GLN A 30 5.20 23.28 -7.87
N LYS A 31 5.89 23.42 -6.74
CA LYS A 31 6.34 22.29 -5.92
C LYS A 31 5.18 21.49 -5.35
N LEU A 32 4.11 22.15 -4.92
CA LEU A 32 2.91 21.53 -4.40
C LEU A 32 2.23 20.68 -5.48
N LYS A 33 2.06 21.19 -6.69
CA LYS A 33 1.52 20.42 -7.82
C LYS A 33 2.35 19.18 -8.14
N LEU A 34 3.67 19.30 -8.23
CA LEU A 34 4.56 18.17 -8.45
C LEU A 34 4.46 17.10 -7.34
N HIS A 35 4.27 17.54 -6.10
CA HIS A 35 4.08 16.61 -5.00
C HIS A 35 2.76 15.83 -5.14
N TYR A 36 1.66 16.50 -5.48
CA TYR A 36 0.37 15.83 -5.70
C TYR A 36 0.42 14.86 -6.88
N GLU A 37 1.00 15.25 -8.01
CA GLU A 37 1.17 14.38 -9.19
C GLU A 37 2.02 13.14 -8.87
N ALA A 38 3.08 13.30 -8.07
CA ALA A 38 3.91 12.18 -7.63
C ALA A 38 3.16 11.23 -6.68
N GLU A 39 2.32 11.75 -5.78
CA GLU A 39 1.49 10.93 -4.88
C GLU A 39 0.39 10.18 -5.65
N GLU A 40 -0.26 10.83 -6.62
CA GLU A 40 -1.23 10.17 -7.51
C GLU A 40 -0.58 9.04 -8.33
N ALA A 41 0.58 9.29 -8.91
CA ALA A 41 1.31 8.27 -9.66
C ALA A 41 1.69 7.06 -8.79
N LYS A 42 2.13 7.29 -7.55
CA LYS A 42 2.40 6.20 -6.58
C LYS A 42 1.13 5.43 -6.23
N ALA A 43 0.02 6.13 -6.01
CA ALA A 43 -1.26 5.50 -5.70
C ALA A 43 -1.76 4.62 -6.86
N LEU A 44 -1.69 5.11 -8.11
CA LEU A 44 -2.04 4.35 -9.31
C LEU A 44 -1.15 3.12 -9.50
N PHE A 45 0.17 3.27 -9.33
CA PHE A 45 1.10 2.14 -9.42
C PHE A 45 0.83 1.07 -8.36
N SER A 46 0.56 1.49 -7.12
CA SER A 46 0.24 0.56 -6.03
C SER A 46 -1.10 -0.16 -6.25
N ALA A 47 -2.10 0.53 -6.79
CA ALA A 47 -3.39 -0.06 -7.13
C ALA A 47 -3.26 -1.10 -8.25
N ALA A 48 -2.57 -0.77 -9.34
CA ALA A 48 -2.33 -1.69 -10.45
C ALA A 48 -1.52 -2.94 -10.03
N THR A 49 -0.56 -2.77 -9.12
CA THR A 49 0.21 -3.89 -8.58
C THR A 49 -0.65 -4.80 -7.72
N ARG A 50 -1.51 -4.23 -6.87
CA ARG A 50 -2.46 -4.99 -6.04
C ARG A 50 -3.46 -5.78 -6.88
N GLU A 51 -4.02 -5.17 -7.91
CA GLU A 51 -4.96 -5.83 -8.82
C GLU A 51 -4.33 -7.05 -9.51
N LYS A 52 -3.14 -6.89 -10.08
CA LYS A 52 -2.38 -8.00 -10.67
C LYS A 52 -2.07 -9.09 -9.65
N THR A 53 -1.63 -8.74 -8.46
CA THR A 53 -1.33 -9.71 -7.39
C THR A 53 -2.59 -10.50 -7.02
N THR A 54 -3.74 -9.83 -6.86
CA THR A 54 -5.02 -10.49 -6.57
C THR A 54 -5.39 -11.47 -7.68
N TYR A 55 -5.27 -11.06 -8.93
CA TYR A 55 -5.57 -11.92 -10.08
C TYR A 55 -4.70 -13.19 -10.11
N TYR A 56 -3.38 -13.05 -10.01
CA TYR A 56 -2.47 -14.19 -10.05
C TYR A 56 -2.63 -15.11 -8.83
N THR A 57 -2.79 -14.56 -7.64
CA THR A 57 -3.00 -15.38 -6.44
C THR A 57 -4.34 -16.11 -6.45
N SER A 58 -5.40 -15.49 -7.00
CA SER A 58 -6.70 -16.16 -7.21
C SER A 58 -6.58 -17.32 -8.21
N LEU A 59 -5.88 -17.10 -9.32
CA LEU A 59 -5.68 -18.13 -10.33
C LEU A 59 -4.88 -19.32 -9.77
N ILE A 60 -3.80 -19.05 -9.04
CA ILE A 60 -2.99 -20.07 -8.38
C ILE A 60 -3.85 -20.85 -7.37
N ASN A 61 -4.64 -20.18 -6.55
CA ASN A 61 -5.52 -20.82 -5.57
C ASN A 61 -6.59 -21.69 -6.25
N ALA A 62 -7.22 -21.17 -7.33
CA ALA A 62 -8.24 -21.90 -8.08
C ALA A 62 -7.74 -23.19 -8.72
N VAL A 63 -6.48 -23.22 -9.17
CA VAL A 63 -5.88 -24.40 -9.80
C VAL A 63 -5.20 -25.31 -8.77
N ALA A 64 -4.40 -24.75 -7.87
CA ALA A 64 -3.59 -25.52 -6.93
C ALA A 64 -4.44 -26.18 -5.85
N LEU A 65 -5.55 -25.57 -5.42
CA LEU A 65 -6.38 -26.11 -4.34
C LEU A 65 -7.05 -27.44 -4.75
N PRO A 66 -7.80 -27.56 -5.86
CA PRO A 66 -8.35 -28.84 -6.26
C PRO A 66 -7.27 -29.87 -6.61
N LEU A 67 -6.17 -29.43 -7.23
CA LEU A 67 -5.07 -30.32 -7.58
C LEU A 67 -4.41 -30.92 -6.33
N THR A 68 -4.24 -30.15 -5.28
CA THR A 68 -3.67 -30.60 -4.00
C THR A 68 -4.58 -31.58 -3.27
N ILE A 69 -5.91 -31.41 -3.38
CA ILE A 69 -6.90 -32.34 -2.81
C ILE A 69 -6.90 -33.68 -3.56
N LEU A 70 -6.87 -33.63 -4.90
CA LEU A 70 -6.89 -34.82 -5.76
C LEU A 70 -5.57 -35.60 -5.69
N LYS A 71 -4.45 -34.87 -5.80
CA LYS A 71 -3.11 -35.46 -5.80
C LYS A 71 -2.13 -34.61 -4.98
N PRO A 72 -1.93 -34.93 -3.68
CA PRO A 72 -1.06 -34.16 -2.80
C PRO A 72 0.38 -34.15 -3.33
N ASN A 73 0.83 -32.97 -3.76
CA ASN A 73 2.18 -32.73 -4.25
C ASN A 73 2.85 -31.59 -3.46
N LYS A 74 4.11 -31.79 -3.07
CA LYS A 74 4.89 -30.75 -2.34
C LYS A 74 4.91 -29.38 -3.03
N PRO A 75 5.12 -29.27 -4.38
CA PRO A 75 5.12 -27.96 -5.04
C PRO A 75 3.76 -27.25 -4.98
N CYS A 76 2.65 -27.99 -5.09
CA CYS A 76 1.31 -27.41 -4.97
C CYS A 76 1.03 -26.94 -3.53
N ASP A 77 1.41 -27.74 -2.54
CA ASP A 77 1.30 -27.36 -1.13
C ASP A 77 2.11 -26.09 -0.83
N LEU A 78 3.32 -25.95 -1.37
CA LEU A 78 4.16 -24.75 -1.22
C LEU A 78 3.53 -23.54 -1.93
N ALA A 79 3.03 -23.72 -3.14
CA ALA A 79 2.34 -22.66 -3.88
C ALA A 79 1.13 -22.13 -3.11
N LEU A 80 0.32 -23.01 -2.52
CA LEU A 80 -0.81 -22.61 -1.67
C LEU A 80 -0.37 -21.92 -0.39
N SER A 81 0.71 -22.39 0.25
CA SER A 81 1.21 -21.80 1.49
C SER A 81 1.67 -20.35 1.32
N LEU A 82 2.13 -19.98 0.12
CA LEU A 82 2.50 -18.62 -0.25
C LEU A 82 1.30 -17.80 -0.74
N SER A 83 0.47 -18.41 -1.59
CA SER A 83 -0.60 -17.72 -2.29
C SER A 83 -1.77 -17.35 -1.37
N ILE A 84 -2.16 -18.24 -0.44
CA ILE A 84 -3.29 -18.00 0.46
C ILE A 84 -3.05 -16.77 1.38
N PRO A 85 -1.93 -16.65 2.11
CA PRO A 85 -1.68 -15.47 2.95
C PRO A 85 -1.55 -14.17 2.15
N LEU A 86 -0.95 -14.22 0.96
CA LEU A 86 -0.84 -13.06 0.09
C LEU A 86 -2.20 -12.60 -0.42
N HIS A 87 -3.02 -13.54 -0.88
CA HIS A 87 -4.39 -13.24 -1.33
C HIS A 87 -5.23 -12.64 -0.22
N ALA A 88 -5.19 -13.23 0.98
CA ALA A 88 -5.88 -12.74 2.15
C ALA A 88 -5.40 -11.34 2.57
N HIS A 89 -4.08 -11.08 2.52
CA HIS A 89 -3.51 -9.77 2.82
C HIS A 89 -4.05 -8.68 1.89
N VAL A 90 -4.04 -8.93 0.58
CA VAL A 90 -4.52 -7.95 -0.40
C VAL A 90 -6.03 -7.74 -0.26
N GLY A 91 -6.81 -8.82 -0.10
CA GLY A 91 -8.26 -8.73 0.11
C GLY A 91 -8.63 -7.93 1.36
N MET A 92 -7.97 -8.21 2.50
CA MET A 92 -8.21 -7.45 3.74
C MET A 92 -7.75 -6.00 3.66
N THR A 93 -6.73 -5.70 2.85
CA THR A 93 -6.31 -4.31 2.62
C THR A 93 -7.42 -3.51 1.97
N HIS A 94 -8.11 -4.06 0.96
CA HIS A 94 -9.27 -3.43 0.33
C HIS A 94 -10.40 -3.21 1.32
N VAL A 95 -10.73 -4.22 2.13
CA VAL A 95 -11.77 -4.09 3.16
C VAL A 95 -11.45 -2.98 4.16
N ILE A 96 -10.19 -2.87 4.62
CA ILE A 96 -9.78 -1.79 5.53
C ILE A 96 -9.88 -0.42 4.84
N GLU A 97 -9.54 -0.32 3.56
CA GLU A 97 -9.63 0.93 2.80
C GLU A 97 -11.07 1.39 2.62
N ASP A 98 -11.99 0.45 2.40
CA ASP A 98 -13.40 0.74 2.12
C ASP A 98 -14.23 1.02 3.39
N TYR A 99 -13.97 0.30 4.47
CA TYR A 99 -14.81 0.34 5.67
C TYR A 99 -14.26 1.18 6.83
N VAL A 100 -12.97 1.57 6.80
CA VAL A 100 -12.38 2.37 7.87
C VAL A 100 -12.21 3.83 7.44
N PRO A 101 -13.11 4.75 7.84
CA PRO A 101 -13.06 6.16 7.42
C PRO A 101 -11.94 6.95 8.08
N ASP A 102 -11.59 6.61 9.34
CA ASP A 102 -10.56 7.33 10.10
C ASP A 102 -9.14 6.97 9.60
N PRO A 103 -8.32 7.97 9.16
CA PRO A 103 -6.99 7.72 8.62
C PRO A 103 -6.02 7.14 9.66
N LYS A 104 -6.15 7.50 10.95
CA LYS A 104 -5.31 6.97 12.03
C LYS A 104 -5.61 5.49 12.28
N LEU A 105 -6.89 5.16 12.35
CA LEU A 105 -7.37 3.79 12.56
C LEU A 105 -7.02 2.91 11.37
N ARG A 106 -7.17 3.42 10.14
CA ARG A 106 -6.76 2.75 8.89
C ARG A 106 -5.27 2.42 8.88
N TRP A 107 -4.42 3.35 9.29
CA TRP A 107 -2.99 3.12 9.40
C TRP A 107 -2.67 2.00 10.43
N LEU A 108 -3.32 2.04 11.60
CA LEU A 108 -3.14 1.01 12.63
C LEU A 108 -3.54 -0.37 12.12
N PHE A 109 -4.73 -0.51 11.52
CA PHE A 109 -5.20 -1.79 10.98
C PHE A 109 -4.29 -2.32 9.87
N LYS A 110 -3.77 -1.47 8.98
CA LYS A 110 -2.79 -1.89 7.96
C LYS A 110 -1.51 -2.42 8.57
N LYS A 111 -1.02 -1.84 9.67
CA LYS A 111 0.17 -2.34 10.39
C LYS A 111 -0.10 -3.67 11.08
N MET A 112 -1.25 -3.82 11.72
CA MET A 112 -1.66 -5.09 12.33
C MET A 112 -1.84 -6.18 11.26
N LEU A 113 -2.48 -5.86 10.14
CA LEU A 113 -2.65 -6.77 9.01
C LEU A 113 -1.30 -7.24 8.46
N LEU A 114 -0.33 -6.33 8.30
CA LEU A 114 1.02 -6.69 7.84
C LEU A 114 1.68 -7.69 8.78
N GLY A 115 1.62 -7.45 10.09
CA GLY A 115 2.17 -8.37 11.11
C GLY A 115 1.51 -9.74 11.09
N THR A 116 0.18 -9.77 11.05
CA THR A 116 -0.61 -11.01 10.99
C THR A 116 -0.35 -11.79 9.70
N SER A 117 -0.26 -11.10 8.57
CA SER A 117 0.02 -11.74 7.27
C SER A 117 1.43 -12.32 7.22
N ALA A 118 2.41 -11.61 7.76
CA ALA A 118 3.78 -12.12 7.84
C ALA A 118 3.87 -13.36 8.75
N ALA A 119 3.23 -13.33 9.91
CA ALA A 119 3.15 -14.48 10.80
C ALA A 119 2.45 -15.68 10.14
N SER A 120 1.31 -15.45 9.47
CA SER A 120 0.57 -16.47 8.74
C SER A 120 1.42 -17.09 7.63
N LEU A 121 2.18 -16.30 6.89
CA LEU A 121 3.06 -16.77 5.82
C LEU A 121 4.17 -17.67 6.39
N VAL A 122 4.84 -17.24 7.45
CA VAL A 122 5.88 -18.04 8.11
C VAL A 122 5.31 -19.35 8.65
N CYS A 123 4.16 -19.30 9.33
CA CYS A 123 3.50 -20.49 9.85
C CYS A 123 3.09 -21.47 8.72
N SER A 124 2.53 -20.96 7.63
CA SER A 124 2.10 -21.78 6.49
C SER A 124 3.27 -22.49 5.82
N VAL A 125 4.37 -21.77 5.55
CA VAL A 125 5.59 -22.34 4.96
C VAL A 125 6.21 -23.36 5.91
N HIS A 126 6.30 -23.04 7.19
CA HIS A 126 6.83 -23.96 8.20
C HIS A 126 6.01 -25.26 8.29
N PHE A 127 4.68 -25.13 8.27
CA PHE A 127 3.76 -26.26 8.27
C PHE A 127 3.96 -27.15 7.03
N CYS A 128 4.07 -26.57 5.84
CA CYS A 128 4.33 -27.33 4.61
C CYS A 128 5.70 -28.01 4.58
N HIS A 129 6.72 -27.38 5.20
CA HIS A 129 8.07 -27.92 5.18
C HIS A 129 8.28 -29.06 6.19
N LYS A 130 7.77 -28.91 7.41
CA LYS A 130 7.98 -29.89 8.50
C LYS A 130 6.86 -30.92 8.64
N ASN A 131 5.65 -30.61 8.20
CA ASN A 131 4.48 -31.46 8.40
C ASN A 131 3.98 -32.12 7.10
N ILE A 132 2.75 -32.59 7.16
CA ILE A 132 2.12 -33.41 6.13
C ILE A 132 1.79 -32.64 4.85
N GLY A 133 1.79 -31.31 4.86
CA GLY A 133 1.31 -30.45 3.78
C GLY A 133 -0.20 -30.24 3.80
N PHE A 134 -0.68 -29.21 3.09
CA PHE A 134 -2.11 -28.83 3.10
C PHE A 134 -3.01 -29.92 2.53
N GLY A 135 -2.64 -30.54 1.42
CA GLY A 135 -3.47 -31.55 0.76
C GLY A 135 -3.73 -32.78 1.63
N ARG A 136 -2.70 -33.29 2.30
CA ARG A 136 -2.84 -34.42 3.20
C ARG A 136 -3.55 -34.05 4.50
N ALA A 137 -3.37 -32.84 5.01
CA ALA A 137 -4.08 -32.36 6.18
C ALA A 137 -5.59 -32.26 5.90
N ILE A 138 -6.00 -31.71 4.76
CA ILE A 138 -7.40 -31.62 4.32
C ILE A 138 -8.00 -33.02 4.19
N ARG A 139 -7.33 -33.96 3.53
CA ARG A 139 -7.82 -35.34 3.41
C ARG A 139 -8.06 -36.01 4.77
N ARG A 140 -7.12 -35.90 5.71
CA ARG A 140 -7.29 -36.44 7.06
C ARG A 140 -8.47 -35.83 7.79
N PHE A 141 -8.81 -34.58 7.51
CA PHE A 141 -9.97 -33.92 8.10
C PHE A 141 -11.30 -34.50 7.57
N TRP A 142 -11.31 -35.00 6.32
CA TRP A 142 -12.49 -35.65 5.73
C TRP A 142 -12.60 -37.15 6.05
N GLU A 143 -11.53 -37.76 6.51
CA GLU A 143 -11.51 -39.21 6.87
C GLU A 143 -11.92 -39.46 8.32
N ILE A 144 -12.17 -38.39 9.10
CA ILE A 144 -12.71 -38.45 10.45
C ILE A 144 -14.24 -38.41 10.43
#